data_4b4bb9e8eaccbe462e54d0223af7a8ed
#
_entry.id   4b4bb9e8eaccbe462e54d0223af7a8ed
#
_cell.length_a   1.000
_cell.length_b   1.000
_cell.length_c   1.000
_cell.angle_alpha   90.00
_cell.angle_beta   90.00
_cell.angle_gamma   90.00
#
_symmetry.space_group_name_H-M   'P 1'
#
loop_
_entity.id
_entity.type
_entity.pdbx_description
1 polymer ?
#
loop_
_entity_poly.entity_id
_entity_poly.type
_entity_poly.pdbx_seq_one_letter_code
_entity_poly.pdbx_strand_id
1 'polypeptide(L)'
;ANRRRLDAESLRDAMLASTGELDLRTGGPGFFPSVSEDALEGLSRKASAWTASSPQEQRRRSLYIFSQRSLLPPLMTTFDQCDTTLPCGKRDVTIVAPQALTLLNNEFVHTRAEFLAGTVVQNHQNAQKRIDAVWQAVLGRAPDSSERAAAMRHMNSQLERFQRNAAEKETSSDARPAASAGSPEALFAGAVLHLRADTGVECDAEGRVKRWQDARGHELAAIQNEPSVRPNFSTNGINQKPAVIFDGSGQWMALSGPLLSDDTCTMFAVVADRSSRSAGNVPGHREILSNWNGAAGNSTSSLFLGLTGADQIRFSDAFSPASALLELDQPMLLTAINGPNGVEVFQQQRSVGRTSTRLPQRRLDTSWVIGQQGNIQGEYWHGPISEILVFDRQLTPEELRIVQGTLIQRYELKAPESESQDIQRTPEELALASLCLVLMNSNEFLYVD
;
A
#
# COMPACT_ATOMS: atom_id res chain seq x y z
N ALA A 1 33.46 -20.87 25.67
CA ALA A 1 32.17 -20.23 25.89
C ALA A 1 31.13 -20.98 25.08
N ASN A 2 30.02 -21.36 25.68
CA ASN A 2 28.89 -22.00 25.00
C ASN A 2 28.04 -20.90 24.32
N ARG A 3 28.42 -20.47 23.13
CA ARG A 3 27.64 -19.51 22.36
C ARG A 3 26.26 -20.07 22.06
N ARG A 4 25.24 -19.37 22.48
CA ARG A 4 23.86 -19.74 22.24
C ARG A 4 23.23 -18.72 21.28
N ARG A 5 22.65 -19.21 20.19
CA ARG A 5 21.85 -18.37 19.29
C ARG A 5 20.60 -17.86 20.01
N LEU A 6 20.21 -16.62 19.77
CA LEU A 6 18.92 -16.09 20.19
C LEU A 6 17.77 -16.92 19.56
N ASP A 7 16.74 -17.17 20.32
CA ASP A 7 15.50 -17.73 19.79
C ASP A 7 14.74 -16.68 18.94
N ALA A 8 13.77 -17.12 18.18
CA ALA A 8 13.04 -16.29 17.23
C ALA A 8 12.42 -15.03 17.88
N GLU A 9 11.82 -15.21 19.06
CA GLU A 9 11.17 -14.14 19.80
C GLU A 9 12.19 -13.13 20.34
N SER A 10 13.28 -13.62 20.93
CA SER A 10 14.37 -12.76 21.44
C SER A 10 15.06 -12.01 20.30
N LEU A 11 15.25 -12.65 19.15
CA LEU A 11 15.83 -12.03 17.97
C LEU A 11 14.99 -10.85 17.46
N ARG A 12 13.68 -11.06 17.32
CA ARG A 12 12.77 -9.99 16.89
C ARG A 12 12.72 -8.86 17.93
N ASP A 13 12.64 -9.20 19.21
CA ASP A 13 12.61 -8.21 20.29
C ASP A 13 13.94 -7.43 20.35
N ALA A 14 15.09 -8.07 20.13
CA ALA A 14 16.41 -7.40 20.05
C ALA A 14 16.48 -6.38 18.90
N MET A 15 15.91 -6.71 17.73
CA MET A 15 15.82 -5.77 16.60
C MET A 15 14.96 -4.55 16.93
N LEU A 16 13.80 -4.74 17.58
CA LEU A 16 12.96 -3.64 18.05
C LEU A 16 13.64 -2.81 19.15
N ALA A 17 14.37 -3.47 20.04
CA ALA A 17 15.11 -2.79 21.09
C ALA A 17 16.26 -1.93 20.54
N SER A 18 17.00 -2.44 19.54
CA SER A 18 18.09 -1.71 18.90
C SER A 18 17.62 -0.45 18.15
N THR A 19 16.36 -0.41 17.73
CA THR A 19 15.74 0.77 17.10
C THR A 19 15.06 1.70 18.11
N GLY A 20 14.93 1.28 19.39
CA GLY A 20 14.16 2.01 20.39
C GLY A 20 12.65 1.90 20.26
N GLU A 21 12.17 1.00 19.40
CA GLU A 21 10.74 0.83 19.10
C GLU A 21 10.07 -0.25 19.96
N LEU A 22 10.82 -1.02 20.76
CA LEU A 22 10.26 -2.10 21.55
C LEU A 22 9.30 -1.56 22.63
N ASP A 23 8.04 -1.96 22.50
CA ASP A 23 7.01 -1.65 23.48
C ASP A 23 7.00 -2.70 24.61
N LEU A 24 7.33 -2.28 25.82
CA LEU A 24 7.43 -3.12 27.00
C LEU A 24 6.11 -3.27 27.76
N ARG A 25 4.99 -2.76 27.27
CA ARG A 25 3.68 -2.93 27.92
C ARG A 25 3.40 -4.41 28.16
N THR A 26 2.91 -4.71 29.35
CA THR A 26 2.56 -6.07 29.77
C THR A 26 1.04 -6.24 29.81
N GLY A 27 0.57 -7.48 29.52
CA GLY A 27 -0.85 -7.82 29.51
C GLY A 27 -1.58 -7.40 28.22
N GLY A 28 -2.90 -7.57 28.22
CA GLY A 28 -3.75 -7.30 27.06
C GLY A 28 -3.80 -8.44 26.02
N PRO A 29 -4.57 -8.24 24.94
CA PRO A 29 -4.71 -9.24 23.87
C PRO A 29 -3.40 -9.41 23.10
N GLY A 30 -3.27 -10.57 22.42
CA GLY A 30 -2.18 -10.80 21.46
C GLY A 30 -2.34 -9.90 20.22
N PHE A 31 -1.23 -9.69 19.50
CA PHE A 31 -1.24 -8.98 18.22
C PHE A 31 -0.91 -9.91 17.05
N PHE A 32 -1.40 -9.55 15.87
CA PHE A 32 -1.16 -10.25 14.62
C PHE A 32 -0.04 -9.53 13.88
N PRO A 33 1.15 -10.12 13.71
CA PRO A 33 2.20 -9.52 12.90
C PRO A 33 1.82 -9.52 11.42
N SER A 34 2.43 -8.63 10.64
CA SER A 34 2.35 -8.66 9.19
C SER A 34 3.01 -9.95 8.68
N VAL A 35 2.34 -10.64 7.77
CA VAL A 35 2.83 -11.81 7.06
C VAL A 35 2.66 -11.60 5.56
N SER A 36 3.58 -12.15 4.75
CA SER A 36 3.48 -12.04 3.30
C SER A 36 2.26 -12.81 2.77
N GLU A 37 1.73 -12.39 1.63
CA GLU A 37 0.60 -13.06 0.99
C GLU A 37 0.92 -14.52 0.66
N ASP A 38 2.14 -14.82 0.23
CA ASP A 38 2.61 -16.19 -0.03
C ASP A 38 2.46 -17.09 1.20
N ALA A 39 2.70 -16.55 2.40
CA ALA A 39 2.53 -17.30 3.65
C ALA A 39 1.04 -17.59 3.97
N LEU A 40 0.13 -16.79 3.41
CA LEU A 40 -1.32 -16.96 3.55
C LEU A 40 -1.91 -17.89 2.49
N GLU A 41 -1.19 -18.19 1.40
CA GLU A 41 -1.70 -18.98 0.26
C GLU A 41 -2.12 -20.43 0.64
N GLY A 42 -1.55 -21.00 1.66
CA GLY A 42 -1.89 -22.34 2.16
C GLY A 42 -3.20 -22.42 2.96
N LEU A 43 -3.84 -21.30 3.28
CA LEU A 43 -5.03 -21.26 4.13
C LEU A 43 -6.32 -21.33 3.32
N SER A 44 -7.27 -22.16 3.74
CA SER A 44 -8.58 -22.34 3.09
C SER A 44 -9.51 -21.11 3.19
N ARG A 45 -9.20 -20.13 4.06
CA ARG A 45 -9.91 -18.86 4.25
C ARG A 45 -8.89 -17.72 4.34
N LYS A 46 -8.25 -17.41 3.22
CA LYS A 46 -7.05 -16.56 3.14
C LYS A 46 -7.20 -15.17 3.78
N ALA A 47 -8.12 -14.38 3.34
CA ALA A 47 -8.20 -12.97 3.72
C ALA A 47 -8.87 -12.71 5.08
N SER A 48 -9.80 -13.56 5.52
CA SER A 48 -10.54 -13.38 6.78
C SER A 48 -9.86 -14.01 7.99
N ALA A 49 -8.81 -14.82 7.77
CA ALA A 49 -8.15 -15.57 8.83
C ALA A 49 -7.03 -14.80 9.53
N TRP A 50 -6.47 -13.76 8.88
CA TRP A 50 -5.34 -13.01 9.41
C TRP A 50 -5.40 -11.54 8.99
N THR A 51 -5.72 -10.67 9.93
CA THR A 51 -5.62 -9.22 9.76
C THR A 51 -4.50 -8.71 10.65
N ALA A 52 -3.45 -8.13 10.05
CA ALA A 52 -2.34 -7.58 10.80
C ALA A 52 -2.84 -6.49 11.77
N SER A 53 -2.33 -6.50 12.99
CA SER A 53 -2.59 -5.46 13.97
C SER A 53 -1.92 -4.14 13.55
N SER A 54 -2.31 -3.03 14.17
CA SER A 54 -1.68 -1.74 13.91
C SER A 54 -0.15 -1.81 14.10
N PRO A 55 0.64 -0.99 13.39
CA PRO A 55 2.09 -0.95 13.54
C PRO A 55 2.53 -0.74 14.98
N GLN A 56 1.80 0.07 15.75
CA GLN A 56 2.08 0.30 17.17
C GLN A 56 1.93 -0.98 18.00
N GLU A 57 0.86 -1.76 17.80
CA GLU A 57 0.68 -3.05 18.48
C GLU A 57 1.74 -4.07 18.05
N GLN A 58 2.18 -4.03 16.82
CA GLN A 58 3.25 -4.89 16.32
C GLN A 58 4.64 -4.58 16.91
N ARG A 59 4.83 -3.46 17.61
CA ARG A 59 6.06 -3.14 18.35
C ARG A 59 6.15 -3.82 19.70
N ARG A 60 5.11 -4.48 20.16
CA ARG A 60 5.10 -5.22 21.43
C ARG A 60 6.05 -6.40 21.38
N ARG A 61 6.44 -6.89 22.56
CA ARG A 61 7.28 -8.06 22.73
C ARG A 61 6.69 -9.27 21.99
N SER A 62 7.53 -10.06 21.38
CA SER A 62 7.13 -11.25 20.59
C SER A 62 6.38 -12.29 21.40
N LEU A 63 6.45 -12.26 22.74
CA LEU A 63 5.63 -13.05 23.65
C LEU A 63 4.12 -12.84 23.42
N TYR A 64 3.71 -11.67 22.89
CA TYR A 64 2.31 -11.32 22.62
C TYR A 64 1.89 -11.59 21.16
N ILE A 65 2.73 -12.22 20.34
CA ILE A 65 2.35 -12.63 18.98
C ILE A 65 1.20 -13.65 19.08
N PHE A 66 0.11 -13.37 18.36
CA PHE A 66 -0.98 -14.33 18.25
C PHE A 66 -0.49 -15.58 17.49
N SER A 67 -0.63 -16.73 18.12
CA SER A 67 -0.18 -18.02 17.57
C SER A 67 -1.37 -18.78 17.03
N GLN A 68 -1.45 -18.92 15.70
CA GLN A 68 -2.45 -19.75 15.03
C GLN A 68 -1.83 -21.09 14.65
N ARG A 69 -2.55 -22.19 14.90
CA ARG A 69 -2.03 -23.55 14.70
C ARG A 69 -1.50 -23.84 13.30
N SER A 70 -2.09 -23.28 12.28
CA SER A 70 -1.73 -23.53 10.88
C SER A 70 -0.94 -22.41 10.24
N LEU A 71 -0.64 -21.33 10.99
CA LEU A 71 0.07 -20.16 10.47
C LEU A 71 0.98 -19.57 11.53
N LEU A 72 2.27 -19.80 11.38
CA LEU A 72 3.31 -19.09 12.13
C LEU A 72 3.99 -18.08 11.20
N PRO A 73 4.36 -16.88 11.69
CA PRO A 73 5.10 -15.94 10.88
C PRO A 73 6.40 -16.56 10.34
N PRO A 74 6.75 -16.39 9.05
CA PRO A 74 7.91 -17.03 8.42
C PRO A 74 9.23 -16.78 9.16
N LEU A 75 9.45 -15.58 9.70
CA LEU A 75 10.62 -15.26 10.52
C LEU A 75 10.70 -16.19 11.75
N MET A 76 9.58 -16.44 12.41
CA MET A 76 9.52 -17.27 13.61
C MET A 76 9.83 -18.74 13.29
N THR A 77 9.22 -19.28 12.23
CA THR A 77 9.48 -20.66 11.76
C THR A 77 10.92 -20.87 11.32
N THR A 78 11.49 -19.91 10.61
CA THR A 78 12.90 -20.00 10.15
C THR A 78 13.89 -20.04 11.31
N PHE A 79 13.54 -19.44 12.45
CA PHE A 79 14.36 -19.42 13.66
C PHE A 79 13.89 -20.39 14.74
N ASP A 80 13.35 -21.55 14.31
CA ASP A 80 13.04 -22.71 15.13
C ASP A 80 11.98 -22.47 16.21
N GLN A 81 11.00 -21.59 15.95
CA GLN A 81 9.82 -21.54 16.81
C GLN A 81 9.09 -22.88 16.75
N CYS A 82 8.72 -23.44 17.92
CA CYS A 82 8.01 -24.72 17.98
C CYS A 82 6.72 -24.68 17.18
N ASP A 83 6.45 -25.78 16.47
CA ASP A 83 5.17 -26.03 15.84
C ASP A 83 4.08 -26.10 16.93
N THR A 84 3.08 -25.21 16.81
CA THR A 84 1.99 -25.12 17.79
C THR A 84 0.97 -26.25 17.67
N THR A 85 1.12 -27.13 16.68
CA THR A 85 0.26 -28.32 16.49
C THR A 85 0.72 -29.54 17.29
N LEU A 86 2.00 -29.55 17.71
CA LEU A 86 2.64 -30.66 18.39
C LEU A 86 3.16 -30.24 19.78
N PRO A 87 3.18 -31.17 20.76
CA PRO A 87 3.87 -30.94 22.01
C PRO A 87 5.37 -30.72 21.79
N CYS A 88 5.92 -29.63 22.32
CA CYS A 88 7.32 -29.30 22.18
C CYS A 88 8.00 -29.26 23.55
N GLY A 89 8.65 -30.37 23.92
CA GLY A 89 9.39 -30.45 25.18
C GLY A 89 10.74 -29.75 25.18
N LYS A 90 11.34 -29.57 23.99
CA LYS A 90 12.60 -28.84 23.78
C LYS A 90 12.59 -28.28 22.37
N ARG A 91 12.98 -27.00 22.22
CA ARG A 91 13.17 -26.39 20.91
C ARG A 91 14.43 -26.92 20.24
N ASP A 92 14.34 -27.21 18.98
CA ASP A 92 15.52 -27.42 18.14
C ASP A 92 16.29 -26.10 17.98
N VAL A 93 17.58 -26.21 17.75
CA VAL A 93 18.43 -25.07 17.40
C VAL A 93 19.19 -25.45 16.16
N THR A 94 18.71 -24.99 15.01
CA THR A 94 19.37 -25.21 13.73
C THR A 94 20.26 -24.04 13.35
N ILE A 95 21.29 -24.29 12.55
CA ILE A 95 22.13 -23.24 11.92
C ILE A 95 22.17 -23.59 10.44
N VAL A 96 21.30 -22.93 9.68
CA VAL A 96 21.09 -23.25 8.26
C VAL A 96 21.11 -21.99 7.41
N ALA A 97 21.59 -22.12 6.17
CA ALA A 97 21.66 -20.99 5.23
C ALA A 97 20.37 -20.19 5.04
N PRO A 98 19.15 -20.79 5.04
CA PRO A 98 17.90 -20.04 4.97
C PRO A 98 17.74 -18.96 6.04
N GLN A 99 18.31 -19.14 7.25
CA GLN A 99 18.22 -18.13 8.32
C GLN A 99 18.91 -16.82 7.93
N ALA A 100 20.15 -16.90 7.40
CA ALA A 100 20.86 -15.73 6.92
C ALA A 100 20.14 -15.06 5.73
N LEU A 101 19.62 -15.86 4.79
CA LEU A 101 18.86 -15.35 3.65
C LEU A 101 17.55 -14.67 4.10
N THR A 102 16.88 -15.24 5.10
CA THR A 102 15.67 -14.63 5.67
C THR A 102 15.98 -13.27 6.27
N LEU A 103 17.03 -13.14 7.08
CA LEU A 103 17.41 -11.86 7.67
C LEU A 103 17.79 -10.81 6.61
N LEU A 104 18.45 -11.24 5.54
CA LEU A 104 18.86 -10.35 4.44
C LEU A 104 17.68 -9.89 3.55
N ASN A 105 16.58 -10.65 3.49
CA ASN A 105 15.46 -10.38 2.58
C ASN A 105 14.15 -10.05 3.30
N ASN A 106 14.12 -10.15 4.63
CA ASN A 106 12.89 -9.96 5.39
C ASN A 106 12.55 -8.47 5.54
N GLU A 107 11.35 -8.08 5.14
CA GLU A 107 10.85 -6.69 5.19
C GLU A 107 10.91 -6.10 6.61
N PHE A 108 10.57 -6.87 7.63
CA PHE A 108 10.66 -6.42 9.02
C PHE A 108 12.08 -6.01 9.38
N VAL A 109 13.10 -6.79 9.00
CA VAL A 109 14.51 -6.50 9.28
C VAL A 109 14.98 -5.25 8.53
N HIS A 110 14.63 -5.15 7.25
CA HIS A 110 14.93 -3.96 6.44
C HIS A 110 14.32 -2.70 7.03
N THR A 111 13.03 -2.75 7.39
CA THR A 111 12.34 -1.60 7.99
C THR A 111 13.00 -1.16 9.29
N ARG A 112 13.45 -2.11 10.14
CA ARG A 112 14.19 -1.76 11.38
C ARG A 112 15.55 -1.13 11.07
N ALA A 113 16.30 -1.69 10.15
CA ALA A 113 17.60 -1.14 9.73
C ALA A 113 17.45 0.30 9.17
N GLU A 114 16.45 0.54 8.37
CA GLU A 114 16.14 1.85 7.80
C GLU A 114 15.66 2.86 8.84
N PHE A 115 14.82 2.44 9.79
CA PHE A 115 14.37 3.29 10.89
C PHE A 115 15.55 3.74 11.76
N LEU A 116 16.43 2.80 12.14
CA LEU A 116 17.63 3.11 12.91
C LEU A 116 18.54 4.08 12.15
N ALA A 117 18.77 3.84 10.86
CA ALA A 117 19.61 4.70 10.03
C ALA A 117 19.05 6.13 9.96
N GLY A 118 17.75 6.29 9.69
CA GLY A 118 17.10 7.60 9.66
C GLY A 118 17.22 8.35 10.99
N THR A 119 16.96 7.67 12.11
CA THR A 119 17.12 8.25 13.45
C THR A 119 18.56 8.69 13.73
N VAL A 120 19.53 7.86 13.34
CA VAL A 120 20.95 8.17 13.56
C VAL A 120 21.42 9.32 12.66
N VAL A 121 20.98 9.40 11.40
CA VAL A 121 21.34 10.50 10.49
C VAL A 121 20.79 11.82 10.99
N GLN A 122 19.55 11.84 11.50
CA GLN A 122 18.93 13.04 12.06
C GLN A 122 19.66 13.56 13.31
N ASN A 123 20.19 12.67 14.14
CA ASN A 123 20.83 13.03 15.41
C ASN A 123 22.33 13.26 15.34
N HIS A 124 23.00 12.82 14.26
CA HIS A 124 24.45 12.89 14.12
C HIS A 124 24.89 13.36 12.74
N GLN A 125 25.62 14.46 12.67
CA GLN A 125 26.10 15.06 11.40
C GLN A 125 27.38 14.39 10.87
N ASN A 126 28.17 13.73 11.72
CA ASN A 126 29.46 13.16 11.38
C ASN A 126 29.35 11.65 11.14
N ALA A 127 29.90 11.16 10.01
CA ALA A 127 29.87 9.74 9.63
C ALA A 127 30.48 8.81 10.71
N GLN A 128 31.56 9.22 11.37
CA GLN A 128 32.16 8.41 12.45
C GLN A 128 31.20 8.28 13.65
N LYS A 129 30.56 9.41 14.06
CA LYS A 129 29.57 9.39 15.14
C LYS A 129 28.35 8.56 14.77
N ARG A 130 27.94 8.54 13.50
CA ARG A 130 26.85 7.68 13.00
C ARG A 130 27.23 6.20 13.14
N ILE A 131 28.45 5.82 12.75
CA ILE A 131 28.94 4.45 12.92
C ILE A 131 28.96 4.07 14.40
N ASP A 132 29.55 4.90 15.26
CA ASP A 132 29.59 4.65 16.70
C ASP A 132 28.17 4.47 17.30
N ALA A 133 27.22 5.31 16.90
CA ALA A 133 25.82 5.25 17.35
C ALA A 133 25.13 3.95 16.90
N VAL A 134 25.34 3.51 15.65
CA VAL A 134 24.78 2.25 15.15
C VAL A 134 25.39 1.05 15.89
N TRP A 135 26.72 1.01 16.12
CA TRP A 135 27.38 -0.02 16.92
C TRP A 135 26.82 -0.09 18.33
N GLN A 136 26.67 1.06 18.97
CA GLN A 136 26.11 1.15 20.33
C GLN A 136 24.66 0.67 20.37
N ALA A 137 23.86 1.00 19.36
CA ALA A 137 22.46 0.61 19.30
C ALA A 137 22.27 -0.89 19.04
N VAL A 138 23.07 -1.47 18.13
CA VAL A 138 22.89 -2.86 17.69
C VAL A 138 23.71 -3.83 18.57
N LEU A 139 24.97 -3.50 18.89
CA LEU A 139 25.90 -4.41 19.59
C LEU A 139 26.17 -4.00 21.03
N GLY A 140 25.65 -2.87 21.51
CA GLY A 140 25.83 -2.40 22.89
C GLY A 140 27.24 -1.92 23.24
N ARG A 141 28.13 -1.75 22.25
CA ARG A 141 29.52 -1.31 22.43
C ARG A 141 29.98 -0.37 21.32
N ALA A 142 31.09 0.28 21.51
CA ALA A 142 31.75 1.03 20.45
C ALA A 142 32.53 0.08 19.49
N PRO A 143 32.67 0.44 18.20
CA PRO A 143 33.50 -0.28 17.26
C PRO A 143 34.99 -0.09 17.60
N ASP A 144 35.81 -1.10 17.39
CA ASP A 144 37.27 -0.96 17.40
C ASP A 144 37.76 -0.21 16.15
N SER A 145 39.09 0.03 16.07
CA SER A 145 39.65 0.79 14.95
C SER A 145 39.51 0.06 13.59
N SER A 146 39.59 -1.27 13.58
CA SER A 146 39.45 -2.08 12.36
C SER A 146 38.02 -2.16 11.89
N GLU A 147 37.08 -2.34 12.80
CA GLU A 147 35.62 -2.33 12.57
C GLU A 147 35.18 -0.96 12.03
N ARG A 148 35.62 0.13 12.66
CA ARG A 148 35.35 1.48 12.19
C ARG A 148 35.87 1.73 10.77
N ALA A 149 37.09 1.27 10.49
CA ALA A 149 37.69 1.38 9.15
C ALA A 149 36.90 0.54 8.12
N ALA A 150 36.44 -0.67 8.48
CA ALA A 150 35.61 -1.51 7.63
C ALA A 150 34.24 -0.88 7.37
N ALA A 151 33.61 -0.35 8.42
CA ALA A 151 32.32 0.34 8.32
C ALA A 151 32.41 1.58 7.41
N MET A 152 33.44 2.39 7.55
CA MET A 152 33.68 3.55 6.67
C MET A 152 33.83 3.14 5.20
N ARG A 153 34.58 2.07 4.91
CA ARG A 153 34.73 1.55 3.54
C ARG A 153 33.38 1.07 3.00
N HIS A 154 32.61 0.33 3.80
CA HIS A 154 31.28 -0.15 3.43
C HIS A 154 30.35 1.05 3.13
N MET A 155 30.27 2.02 4.05
CA MET A 155 29.46 3.22 3.90
C MET A 155 29.78 3.98 2.61
N ASN A 156 31.07 4.23 2.34
CA ASN A 156 31.50 4.94 1.13
C ASN A 156 31.13 4.17 -0.14
N SER A 157 31.36 2.85 -0.17
CA SER A 157 30.99 2.01 -1.31
C SER A 157 29.50 1.98 -1.57
N GLN A 158 28.67 1.87 -0.52
CA GLN A 158 27.21 1.91 -0.66
C GLN A 158 26.72 3.30 -1.03
N LEU A 159 27.29 4.36 -0.48
CA LEU A 159 26.95 5.74 -0.83
C LEU A 159 27.19 5.99 -2.32
N GLU A 160 28.37 5.62 -2.86
CA GLU A 160 28.67 5.72 -4.29
C GLU A 160 27.68 4.91 -5.15
N ARG A 161 27.31 3.71 -4.69
CA ARG A 161 26.32 2.86 -5.37
C ARG A 161 24.94 3.52 -5.41
N PHE A 162 24.45 4.02 -4.29
CA PHE A 162 23.13 4.66 -4.21
C PHE A 162 23.10 5.99 -4.94
N GLN A 163 24.17 6.77 -4.90
CA GLN A 163 24.32 8.00 -5.69
C GLN A 163 24.33 7.71 -7.19
N ARG A 164 25.04 6.66 -7.63
CA ARG A 164 25.06 6.22 -9.02
C ARG A 164 23.68 5.76 -9.46
N ASN A 165 22.99 4.93 -8.67
CA ASN A 165 21.63 4.48 -8.96
C ASN A 165 20.63 5.65 -8.99
N ALA A 166 20.81 6.67 -8.15
CA ALA A 166 20.02 7.89 -8.19
C ALA A 166 20.31 8.69 -9.49
N ALA A 167 21.59 8.86 -9.83
CA ALA A 167 21.99 9.52 -11.07
C ALA A 167 21.60 8.73 -12.33
N GLU A 168 21.67 7.39 -12.29
CA GLU A 168 21.19 6.53 -13.38
C GLU A 168 19.66 6.56 -13.52
N LYS A 169 18.93 6.71 -12.41
CA LYS A 169 17.48 7.00 -12.47
C LYS A 169 17.21 8.38 -13.05
N GLU A 170 18.04 9.36 -12.76
CA GLU A 170 17.99 10.68 -13.36
C GLU A 170 18.46 10.66 -14.83
N THR A 171 19.53 9.94 -15.16
CA THR A 171 20.06 9.82 -16.54
C THR A 171 19.34 8.79 -17.39
N SER A 172 18.74 7.75 -16.84
CA SER A 172 17.85 6.87 -17.58
C SER A 172 16.50 7.53 -17.88
N SER A 173 16.16 8.62 -17.20
CA SER A 173 15.13 9.56 -17.64
C SER A 173 15.59 10.37 -18.87
N ASP A 174 16.91 10.52 -19.11
CA ASP A 174 17.46 11.32 -20.22
C ASP A 174 17.88 10.49 -21.47
N ALA A 175 17.94 9.16 -21.42
CA ALA A 175 18.46 8.33 -22.52
C ALA A 175 17.40 7.65 -23.40
N ARG A 176 16.14 8.03 -23.27
CA ARG A 176 15.15 7.91 -24.33
C ARG A 176 14.76 9.33 -24.68
N PRO A 177 14.62 9.72 -26.00
CA PRO A 177 14.10 11.03 -26.28
C PRO A 177 12.78 11.11 -25.51
N ALA A 178 12.78 11.92 -24.47
CA ALA A 178 11.60 12.27 -23.73
C ALA A 178 10.63 12.86 -24.77
N ALA A 179 9.62 12.08 -25.14
CA ALA A 179 8.36 12.71 -25.36
C ALA A 179 8.17 13.46 -24.02
N SER A 180 8.37 14.77 -24.05
CA SER A 180 8.38 15.70 -22.92
C SER A 180 7.43 15.17 -21.86
N ALA A 181 7.90 14.96 -20.61
CA ALA A 181 7.01 14.79 -19.48
C ALA A 181 6.08 16.01 -19.55
N GLY A 182 4.93 15.82 -20.17
CA GLY A 182 4.00 16.89 -20.50
C GLY A 182 3.63 17.55 -19.19
N SER A 183 3.32 18.85 -19.24
CA SER A 183 2.68 19.50 -18.10
C SER A 183 1.57 18.56 -17.56
N PRO A 184 1.21 18.60 -16.27
CA PRO A 184 0.10 17.81 -15.75
C PRO A 184 -1.14 17.84 -16.66
N GLU A 185 -1.40 18.99 -17.29
CA GLU A 185 -2.50 19.19 -18.25
C GLU A 185 -2.35 18.30 -19.49
N ALA A 186 -1.14 18.13 -20.02
CA ALA A 186 -0.89 17.28 -21.18
C ALA A 186 -1.08 15.78 -20.83
N LEU A 187 -0.72 15.36 -19.60
CA LEU A 187 -1.00 14.01 -19.11
C LEU A 187 -2.51 13.80 -18.99
N PHE A 188 -3.23 14.71 -18.36
CA PHE A 188 -4.68 14.62 -18.23
C PHE A 188 -5.40 14.59 -19.59
N ALA A 189 -4.88 15.28 -20.59
CA ALA A 189 -5.40 15.21 -21.95
C ALA A 189 -5.30 13.81 -22.59
N GLY A 190 -4.35 12.99 -22.16
CA GLY A 190 -4.16 11.60 -22.62
C GLY A 190 -5.05 10.57 -21.93
N ALA A 191 -5.88 10.95 -20.97
CA ALA A 191 -6.82 10.01 -20.34
C ALA A 191 -7.95 9.62 -21.31
N VAL A 192 -8.61 8.51 -21.12
CA VAL A 192 -9.82 8.10 -21.87
C VAL A 192 -11.11 8.54 -21.17
N LEU A 193 -11.04 8.85 -19.88
CA LEU A 193 -12.10 9.46 -19.09
C LEU A 193 -11.52 10.45 -18.10
N HIS A 194 -12.11 11.64 -18.00
CA HIS A 194 -11.78 12.61 -16.97
C HIS A 194 -13.03 13.33 -16.47
N LEU A 195 -13.64 12.81 -15.42
CA LEU A 195 -14.79 13.42 -14.76
C LEU A 195 -14.31 14.25 -13.57
N ARG A 196 -14.68 15.53 -13.56
CA ARG A 196 -14.40 16.47 -12.47
C ARG A 196 -15.70 17.08 -11.99
N ALA A 197 -15.96 17.09 -10.70
CA ALA A 197 -17.20 17.64 -10.15
C ALA A 197 -17.27 19.18 -10.18
N ASP A 198 -16.13 19.86 -10.35
CA ASP A 198 -16.09 21.33 -10.54
C ASP A 198 -16.34 21.75 -11.99
N THR A 199 -16.50 20.80 -12.92
CA THR A 199 -16.65 21.08 -14.35
C THR A 199 -17.62 20.07 -14.98
N GLY A 200 -18.60 20.55 -15.76
CA GLY A 200 -19.47 19.72 -16.59
C GLY A 200 -20.55 18.94 -15.85
N VAL A 201 -20.88 19.28 -14.59
CA VAL A 201 -21.99 18.71 -13.86
C VAL A 201 -23.27 19.49 -14.19
N GLU A 202 -24.27 18.78 -14.70
CA GLU A 202 -25.60 19.30 -14.94
C GLU A 202 -26.61 18.68 -13.96
N CYS A 203 -27.32 19.54 -13.23
CA CYS A 203 -28.34 19.14 -12.26
C CYS A 203 -29.74 19.39 -12.75
N ASP A 204 -30.69 18.69 -12.13
CA ASP A 204 -32.14 19.06 -12.20
C ASP A 204 -32.47 20.20 -11.21
N ALA A 205 -33.76 20.58 -11.17
CA ALA A 205 -34.23 21.66 -10.31
C ALA A 205 -34.04 21.39 -8.80
N GLU A 206 -33.94 20.12 -8.41
CA GLU A 206 -33.73 19.65 -7.05
C GLU A 206 -32.23 19.48 -6.68
N GLY A 207 -31.31 19.85 -7.60
CA GLY A 207 -29.87 19.75 -7.37
C GLY A 207 -29.28 18.35 -7.56
N ARG A 208 -30.05 17.40 -8.15
CA ARG A 208 -29.61 16.04 -8.44
C ARG A 208 -28.93 15.98 -9.81
N VAL A 209 -27.82 15.23 -9.90
CA VAL A 209 -26.98 15.16 -11.10
C VAL A 209 -27.66 14.29 -12.16
N LYS A 210 -28.04 14.90 -13.29
CA LYS A 210 -28.54 14.19 -14.47
C LYS A 210 -27.46 13.82 -15.46
N ARG A 211 -26.39 14.62 -15.52
CA ARG A 211 -25.25 14.43 -16.42
C ARG A 211 -23.97 14.96 -15.79
N TRP A 212 -22.89 14.20 -15.96
CA TRP A 212 -21.53 14.55 -15.57
C TRP A 212 -20.63 14.38 -16.79
N GLN A 213 -20.29 15.48 -17.45
CA GLN A 213 -19.56 15.52 -18.71
C GLN A 213 -18.05 15.31 -18.47
N ASP A 214 -17.39 14.66 -19.42
CA ASP A 214 -15.92 14.59 -19.48
C ASP A 214 -15.31 16.01 -19.54
N ALA A 215 -14.40 16.32 -18.62
CA ALA A 215 -13.81 17.65 -18.47
C ALA A 215 -12.95 18.10 -19.66
N ARG A 216 -12.57 17.16 -20.56
CA ARG A 216 -11.81 17.45 -21.78
C ARG A 216 -12.69 17.79 -22.96
N GLY A 217 -14.03 17.77 -22.80
CA GLY A 217 -14.99 18.05 -23.86
C GLY A 217 -15.23 16.86 -24.81
N HIS A 218 -14.81 15.64 -24.44
CA HIS A 218 -15.16 14.44 -25.19
C HIS A 218 -16.67 14.13 -25.04
N GLU A 219 -17.22 13.35 -25.97
CA GLU A 219 -18.64 12.99 -25.95
C GLU A 219 -19.02 12.08 -24.77
N LEU A 220 -18.03 11.43 -24.13
CA LEU A 220 -18.27 10.55 -23.00
C LEU A 220 -18.77 11.32 -21.77
N ALA A 221 -19.85 10.85 -21.18
CA ALA A 221 -20.44 11.42 -19.98
C ALA A 221 -21.06 10.35 -19.10
N ALA A 222 -21.11 10.57 -17.81
CA ALA A 222 -21.95 9.79 -16.92
C ALA A 222 -23.36 10.40 -16.93
N ILE A 223 -24.40 9.58 -17.11
CA ILE A 223 -25.80 10.00 -17.28
C ILE A 223 -26.70 9.20 -16.35
N GLN A 224 -27.67 9.87 -15.73
CA GLN A 224 -28.78 9.24 -15.02
C GLN A 224 -30.09 9.85 -15.43
N ASN A 225 -30.87 9.12 -16.22
CA ASN A 225 -32.18 9.58 -16.74
C ASN A 225 -33.28 9.51 -15.69
N GLU A 226 -33.22 8.51 -14.80
CA GLU A 226 -34.27 8.30 -13.77
C GLU A 226 -34.03 9.23 -12.57
N PRO A 227 -34.91 10.21 -12.32
CA PRO A 227 -34.69 11.20 -11.28
C PRO A 227 -34.58 10.62 -9.86
N SER A 228 -35.25 9.52 -9.56
CA SER A 228 -35.30 8.93 -8.22
C SER A 228 -33.97 8.34 -7.77
N VAL A 229 -33.08 8.00 -8.70
CA VAL A 229 -31.78 7.38 -8.44
C VAL A 229 -30.58 8.26 -8.84
N ARG A 230 -30.81 9.54 -9.12
CA ARG A 230 -29.75 10.52 -9.39
C ARG A 230 -28.98 10.82 -8.11
N PRO A 231 -27.63 10.83 -8.14
CA PRO A 231 -26.84 11.34 -7.02
C PRO A 231 -27.01 12.85 -6.87
N ASN A 232 -26.68 13.37 -5.69
CA ASN A 232 -26.77 14.79 -5.39
C ASN A 232 -25.47 15.51 -5.76
N PHE A 233 -25.55 16.81 -6.05
CA PHE A 233 -24.38 17.66 -6.23
C PHE A 233 -24.11 18.49 -4.97
N SER A 234 -22.85 18.63 -4.60
CA SER A 234 -22.41 19.51 -3.52
C SER A 234 -21.23 20.35 -3.97
N THR A 235 -21.28 21.65 -3.73
CA THR A 235 -20.15 22.55 -3.93
C THR A 235 -19.07 22.41 -2.85
N ASN A 236 -19.41 21.72 -1.74
CA ASN A 236 -18.54 21.50 -0.59
C ASN A 236 -18.54 20.01 -0.20
N GLY A 237 -18.05 19.15 -1.11
CA GLY A 237 -18.06 17.70 -0.94
C GLY A 237 -16.80 17.15 -0.28
N ILE A 238 -15.64 17.46 -0.84
CA ILE A 238 -14.30 17.02 -0.37
C ILE A 238 -13.43 18.25 -0.17
N ASN A 239 -12.97 18.53 1.06
CA ASN A 239 -12.07 19.63 1.41
C ASN A 239 -12.48 20.95 0.74
N GLN A 240 -13.77 21.32 0.86
CA GLN A 240 -14.36 22.51 0.26
C GLN A 240 -14.33 22.55 -1.29
N LYS A 241 -14.13 21.41 -1.93
CA LYS A 241 -14.21 21.26 -3.39
C LYS A 241 -15.52 20.55 -3.77
N PRO A 242 -16.04 20.77 -4.99
CA PRO A 242 -17.25 20.13 -5.48
C PRO A 242 -17.13 18.60 -5.52
N ALA A 243 -18.28 17.92 -5.30
CA ALA A 243 -18.39 16.48 -5.45
C ALA A 243 -19.80 16.06 -5.86
N VAL A 244 -19.89 14.91 -6.51
CA VAL A 244 -21.13 14.17 -6.71
C VAL A 244 -21.27 13.22 -5.53
N ILE A 245 -22.42 13.30 -4.83
CA ILE A 245 -22.69 12.60 -3.56
C ILE A 245 -23.64 11.46 -3.81
N PHE A 246 -23.22 10.25 -3.50
CA PHE A 246 -24.00 9.02 -3.58
C PHE A 246 -24.51 8.60 -2.19
N ASP A 247 -25.70 8.03 -2.12
CA ASP A 247 -26.40 7.71 -0.86
C ASP A 247 -26.14 6.32 -0.29
N GLY A 248 -25.42 5.47 -1.06
CA GLY A 248 -25.13 4.08 -0.66
C GLY A 248 -26.31 3.13 -0.74
N SER A 249 -27.44 3.53 -1.35
CA SER A 249 -28.67 2.74 -1.32
C SER A 249 -29.37 2.54 -2.67
N GLY A 250 -29.00 3.33 -3.69
CA GLY A 250 -29.67 3.20 -4.98
C GLY A 250 -29.23 4.21 -6.04
N GLN A 251 -28.38 5.13 -5.69
CA GLN A 251 -27.90 6.16 -6.62
C GLN A 251 -26.71 5.65 -7.44
N TRP A 252 -26.76 5.90 -8.75
CA TRP A 252 -25.74 5.51 -9.71
C TRP A 252 -25.82 6.32 -10.99
N MET A 253 -24.80 6.24 -11.85
CA MET A 253 -24.79 6.86 -13.18
C MET A 253 -24.15 5.91 -14.19
N ALA A 254 -24.66 5.85 -15.44
CA ALA A 254 -24.08 5.08 -16.53
C ALA A 254 -23.19 5.96 -17.43
N LEU A 255 -22.07 5.44 -17.90
CA LEU A 255 -21.32 6.08 -18.98
C LEU A 255 -22.05 5.94 -20.31
N SER A 256 -22.04 7.00 -21.14
CA SER A 256 -22.75 7.07 -22.42
C SER A 256 -22.12 6.23 -23.54
N GLY A 257 -20.94 5.63 -23.28
CA GLY A 257 -20.20 4.84 -24.28
C GLY A 257 -19.18 3.90 -23.63
N PRO A 258 -18.46 3.12 -24.46
CA PRO A 258 -17.40 2.24 -24.00
C PRO A 258 -16.25 3.06 -23.40
N LEU A 259 -15.60 2.53 -22.34
CA LEU A 259 -14.52 3.21 -21.65
C LEU A 259 -13.15 2.65 -22.07
N LEU A 260 -12.99 1.34 -22.04
CA LEU A 260 -11.74 0.65 -22.33
C LEU A 260 -11.97 -0.41 -23.41
N SER A 261 -10.99 -0.59 -24.29
CA SER A 261 -10.97 -1.66 -25.30
C SER A 261 -10.23 -2.93 -24.82
N ASP A 262 -9.38 -2.76 -23.82
CA ASP A 262 -8.60 -3.84 -23.21
C ASP A 262 -8.47 -3.57 -21.70
N ASP A 263 -8.04 -4.56 -20.93
CA ASP A 263 -7.96 -4.45 -19.46
C ASP A 263 -6.66 -3.81 -18.94
N THR A 264 -5.77 -3.39 -19.85
CA THR A 264 -4.59 -2.58 -19.46
C THR A 264 -5.05 -1.17 -19.15
N CYS A 265 -4.87 -0.74 -17.91
CA CYS A 265 -5.37 0.58 -17.51
C CYS A 265 -4.66 1.13 -16.27
N THR A 266 -4.87 2.44 -16.06
CA THR A 266 -4.60 3.11 -14.79
C THR A 266 -5.84 3.93 -14.42
N MET A 267 -6.40 3.69 -13.25
CA MET A 267 -7.61 4.34 -12.74
C MET A 267 -7.30 5.14 -11.49
N PHE A 268 -7.87 6.34 -11.39
CA PHE A 268 -7.78 7.20 -10.22
C PHE A 268 -9.19 7.63 -9.79
N ALA A 269 -9.41 7.69 -8.49
CA ALA A 269 -10.65 8.23 -7.92
C ALA A 269 -10.35 9.05 -6.66
N VAL A 270 -10.84 10.29 -6.62
CA VAL A 270 -10.81 11.13 -5.41
C VAL A 270 -12.17 11.02 -4.74
N VAL A 271 -12.19 10.40 -3.57
CA VAL A 271 -13.41 9.96 -2.89
C VAL A 271 -13.32 10.13 -1.37
N ALA A 272 -14.48 10.04 -0.68
CA ALA A 272 -14.53 9.74 0.75
C ALA A 272 -15.68 8.74 0.99
N ASP A 273 -15.41 7.71 1.79
CA ASP A 273 -16.43 6.72 2.16
C ASP A 273 -17.16 7.14 3.43
N ARG A 274 -18.45 7.37 3.33
CA ARG A 274 -19.35 7.75 4.43
C ARG A 274 -20.23 6.60 4.93
N SER A 275 -19.88 5.37 4.59
CA SER A 275 -20.60 4.21 5.07
C SER A 275 -20.55 4.12 6.59
N SER A 276 -21.74 4.13 7.23
CA SER A 276 -21.82 4.04 8.68
C SER A 276 -21.47 2.62 9.16
N ARG A 277 -20.72 2.55 10.24
CA ARG A 277 -20.40 1.30 10.94
C ARG A 277 -20.92 1.38 12.36
N SER A 278 -21.77 0.45 12.71
CA SER A 278 -22.21 0.21 14.07
C SER A 278 -22.00 -1.27 14.42
N ALA A 279 -21.97 -1.59 15.70
CA ALA A 279 -21.89 -2.97 16.14
C ALA A 279 -23.03 -3.79 15.50
N GLY A 280 -22.67 -4.71 14.61
CA GLY A 280 -23.60 -5.55 13.87
C GLY A 280 -23.99 -5.07 12.46
N ASN A 281 -23.54 -3.88 12.02
CA ASN A 281 -23.74 -3.39 10.65
C ASN A 281 -22.39 -3.07 9.99
N VAL A 282 -21.84 -4.05 9.27
CA VAL A 282 -20.64 -3.88 8.45
C VAL A 282 -21.10 -3.56 7.03
N PRO A 283 -20.64 -2.46 6.40
CA PRO A 283 -20.97 -2.17 5.00
C PRO A 283 -20.53 -3.35 4.12
N GLY A 284 -21.31 -3.65 3.08
CA GLY A 284 -20.93 -4.59 2.04
C GLY A 284 -19.80 -4.06 1.15
N HIS A 285 -19.54 -4.73 0.05
CA HIS A 285 -18.70 -4.18 -1.01
C HIS A 285 -19.32 -2.89 -1.55
N ARG A 286 -18.50 -1.97 -2.05
CA ARG A 286 -18.91 -0.64 -2.54
C ARG A 286 -18.08 -0.29 -3.78
N GLU A 287 -18.75 -0.06 -4.91
CA GLU A 287 -18.08 0.20 -6.18
C GLU A 287 -18.13 1.69 -6.53
N ILE A 288 -16.95 2.21 -6.94
CA ILE A 288 -16.80 3.58 -7.42
C ILE A 288 -17.05 3.63 -8.93
N LEU A 289 -16.34 2.78 -9.68
CA LEU A 289 -16.43 2.65 -11.13
C LEU A 289 -16.40 1.16 -11.48
N SER A 290 -17.37 0.67 -12.22
CA SER A 290 -17.53 -0.77 -12.48
C SER A 290 -18.17 -1.06 -13.83
N ASN A 291 -17.78 -2.18 -14.46
CA ASN A 291 -18.46 -2.75 -15.63
C ASN A 291 -18.95 -4.18 -15.38
N TRP A 292 -19.24 -4.54 -14.14
CA TRP A 292 -19.75 -5.87 -13.81
C TRP A 292 -21.03 -6.21 -14.59
N ASN A 293 -21.07 -7.40 -15.19
CA ASN A 293 -22.19 -7.81 -16.05
C ASN A 293 -23.21 -8.74 -15.39
N GLY A 294 -23.04 -9.03 -14.10
CA GLY A 294 -23.96 -9.90 -13.36
C GLY A 294 -23.81 -11.40 -13.62
N ALA A 295 -22.84 -11.83 -14.41
CA ALA A 295 -22.61 -13.26 -14.67
C ALA A 295 -21.93 -13.91 -13.45
N ALA A 296 -22.70 -14.57 -12.61
CA ALA A 296 -22.19 -15.28 -11.46
C ALA A 296 -21.20 -16.40 -11.88
N GLY A 297 -20.05 -16.44 -11.22
CA GLY A 297 -19.01 -17.45 -11.47
C GLY A 297 -18.10 -17.17 -12.65
N ASN A 298 -18.25 -16.03 -13.34
CA ASN A 298 -17.37 -15.64 -14.44
C ASN A 298 -16.46 -14.47 -14.02
N SER A 299 -15.41 -14.79 -13.27
CA SER A 299 -14.44 -13.82 -12.75
C SER A 299 -13.69 -13.06 -13.84
N THR A 300 -13.78 -13.47 -15.10
CA THR A 300 -13.11 -12.82 -16.23
C THR A 300 -13.94 -11.71 -16.88
N SER A 301 -15.15 -11.44 -16.38
CA SER A 301 -16.09 -10.53 -17.06
C SER A 301 -16.17 -9.14 -16.47
N SER A 302 -15.33 -8.79 -15.46
CA SER A 302 -15.46 -7.51 -14.80
C SER A 302 -14.13 -6.83 -14.49
N LEU A 303 -14.14 -5.52 -14.59
CA LEU A 303 -13.11 -4.64 -14.09
C LEU A 303 -13.80 -3.53 -13.28
N PHE A 304 -13.35 -3.29 -12.07
CA PHE A 304 -13.95 -2.29 -11.18
C PHE A 304 -12.94 -1.78 -10.16
N LEU A 305 -13.18 -0.58 -9.67
CA LEU A 305 -12.47 0.01 -8.54
C LEU A 305 -13.48 0.31 -7.45
N GLY A 306 -13.23 -0.19 -6.26
CA GLY A 306 -14.11 -0.04 -5.12
C GLY A 306 -13.47 -0.43 -3.79
N LEU A 307 -14.31 -0.71 -2.79
CA LEU A 307 -13.90 -1.15 -1.45
C LEU A 307 -14.60 -2.46 -1.10
N THR A 308 -13.91 -3.32 -0.35
CA THR A 308 -14.53 -4.50 0.28
C THR A 308 -15.31 -4.11 1.54
N GLY A 309 -16.13 -5.03 2.04
CA GLY A 309 -16.77 -4.89 3.35
C GLY A 309 -15.78 -4.81 4.52
N ALA A 310 -14.53 -5.23 4.32
CA ALA A 310 -13.43 -5.11 5.28
C ALA A 310 -12.56 -3.86 5.08
N ASP A 311 -13.01 -2.87 4.27
CA ASP A 311 -12.35 -1.60 3.95
C ASP A 311 -11.00 -1.72 3.24
N GLN A 312 -10.87 -2.74 2.44
CA GLN A 312 -9.73 -2.90 1.57
C GLN A 312 -10.04 -2.33 0.19
N ILE A 313 -9.05 -1.76 -0.48
CA ILE A 313 -9.20 -1.38 -1.89
C ILE A 313 -9.44 -2.66 -2.69
N ARG A 314 -10.47 -2.64 -3.54
CA ARG A 314 -10.85 -3.75 -4.40
C ARG A 314 -10.68 -3.33 -5.87
N PHE A 315 -9.82 -4.06 -6.57
CA PHE A 315 -9.64 -3.88 -8.00
C PHE A 315 -9.92 -5.19 -8.73
N SER A 316 -11.10 -5.31 -9.31
CA SER A 316 -11.73 -6.53 -9.78
C SER A 316 -12.01 -7.56 -8.66
N ASP A 317 -12.61 -8.67 -9.01
CA ASP A 317 -12.85 -9.82 -8.12
C ASP A 317 -11.57 -10.61 -7.81
N ALA A 318 -10.49 -10.36 -8.54
CA ALA A 318 -9.23 -11.11 -8.45
C ALA A 318 -8.17 -10.42 -7.60
N PHE A 319 -8.34 -9.16 -7.22
CA PHE A 319 -7.33 -8.43 -6.47
C PHE A 319 -7.93 -7.50 -5.41
N SER A 320 -7.66 -7.82 -4.16
CA SER A 320 -8.08 -7.05 -2.99
C SER A 320 -7.05 -7.22 -1.87
N PRO A 321 -5.97 -6.42 -1.84
CA PRO A 321 -4.90 -6.57 -0.87
C PRO A 321 -5.36 -6.22 0.55
N ALA A 322 -4.92 -7.01 1.52
CA ALA A 322 -5.35 -6.91 2.92
C ALA A 322 -4.73 -5.73 3.70
N SER A 323 -3.79 -5.00 3.13
CA SER A 323 -2.90 -4.09 3.86
C SER A 323 -3.38 -2.66 4.02
N ALA A 324 -4.48 -2.26 3.39
CA ALA A 324 -4.99 -0.90 3.50
C ALA A 324 -6.18 -0.83 4.45
N LEU A 325 -5.95 -0.44 5.68
CA LEU A 325 -7.00 0.07 6.54
C LEU A 325 -7.28 1.53 6.12
N LEU A 326 -8.46 1.75 5.55
CA LEU A 326 -8.89 3.08 5.15
C LEU A 326 -9.54 3.79 6.35
N GLU A 327 -9.16 5.04 6.58
CA GLU A 327 -9.88 5.91 7.51
C GLU A 327 -11.21 6.30 6.87
N LEU A 328 -12.31 5.93 7.54
CA LEU A 328 -13.64 6.28 7.09
C LEU A 328 -13.88 7.79 7.13
N ASP A 329 -14.68 8.27 6.17
CA ASP A 329 -15.05 9.69 6.02
C ASP A 329 -13.84 10.64 5.84
N GLN A 330 -12.64 10.10 5.61
CA GLN A 330 -11.50 10.90 5.21
C GLN A 330 -11.38 10.92 3.68
N PRO A 331 -11.15 12.11 3.11
CA PRO A 331 -10.85 12.23 1.68
C PRO A 331 -9.60 11.44 1.31
N MET A 332 -9.68 10.66 0.23
CA MET A 332 -8.59 9.82 -0.23
C MET A 332 -8.49 9.81 -1.77
N LEU A 333 -7.27 9.59 -2.26
CA LEU A 333 -7.01 9.24 -3.65
C LEU A 333 -6.77 7.74 -3.72
N LEU A 334 -7.60 7.03 -4.44
CA LEU A 334 -7.37 5.63 -4.80
C LEU A 334 -6.81 5.55 -6.20
N THR A 335 -5.80 4.72 -6.40
CA THR A 335 -5.25 4.43 -7.71
C THR A 335 -5.16 2.92 -7.91
N ALA A 336 -5.55 2.44 -9.09
CA ALA A 336 -5.40 1.04 -9.47
C ALA A 336 -4.77 0.93 -10.86
N ILE A 337 -3.83 0.02 -11.00
CA ILE A 337 -3.08 -0.25 -12.22
C ILE A 337 -3.23 -1.73 -12.57
N ASN A 338 -3.54 -2.04 -13.83
CA ASN A 338 -3.38 -3.36 -14.42
C ASN A 338 -2.56 -3.24 -15.71
N GLY A 339 -1.54 -4.05 -15.84
CA GLY A 339 -0.67 -3.99 -17.02
C GLY A 339 0.31 -5.15 -17.10
N PRO A 340 1.28 -5.09 -18.04
CA PRO A 340 2.24 -6.16 -18.25
C PRO A 340 3.05 -6.57 -17.02
N ASN A 341 3.23 -5.63 -16.08
CA ASN A 341 4.01 -5.82 -14.85
C ASN A 341 3.16 -6.29 -13.65
N GLY A 342 1.90 -6.65 -13.89
CA GLY A 342 0.96 -7.09 -12.87
C GLY A 342 -0.05 -6.02 -12.46
N VAL A 343 -0.57 -6.18 -11.24
CA VAL A 343 -1.55 -5.27 -10.63
C VAL A 343 -0.92 -4.54 -9.47
N GLU A 344 -1.24 -3.27 -9.33
CA GLU A 344 -0.84 -2.49 -8.17
C GLU A 344 -1.94 -1.50 -7.78
N VAL A 345 -2.18 -1.34 -6.48
CA VAL A 345 -3.15 -0.38 -5.96
C VAL A 345 -2.51 0.54 -4.94
N PHE A 346 -2.96 1.79 -4.93
CA PHE A 346 -2.39 2.84 -4.09
C PHE A 346 -3.50 3.58 -3.34
N GLN A 347 -3.17 4.01 -2.14
CA GLN A 347 -3.87 5.04 -1.40
C GLN A 347 -2.95 6.27 -1.30
N GLN A 348 -3.39 7.42 -1.80
CA GLN A 348 -2.54 8.57 -2.09
C GLN A 348 -1.38 8.12 -3.03
N GLN A 349 -0.13 8.31 -2.63
CA GLN A 349 1.06 7.86 -3.35
C GLN A 349 1.64 6.55 -2.80
N ARG A 350 1.03 5.98 -1.76
CA ARG A 350 1.51 4.76 -1.12
C ARG A 350 0.95 3.54 -1.83
N SER A 351 1.82 2.65 -2.31
CA SER A 351 1.43 1.31 -2.75
C SER A 351 0.94 0.51 -1.53
N VAL A 352 -0.30 0.04 -1.61
CA VAL A 352 -0.95 -0.73 -0.53
C VAL A 352 -1.17 -2.18 -0.90
N GLY A 353 -0.89 -2.54 -2.14
CA GLY A 353 -0.90 -3.91 -2.61
C GLY A 353 -0.39 -4.04 -4.03
N ARG A 354 0.40 -5.09 -4.27
CA ARG A 354 1.00 -5.38 -5.56
C ARG A 354 1.08 -6.88 -5.80
N THR A 355 0.82 -7.30 -7.04
CA THR A 355 1.16 -8.64 -7.54
C THR A 355 1.85 -8.54 -8.88
N SER A 356 2.82 -9.40 -9.14
CA SER A 356 3.47 -9.50 -10.46
C SER A 356 2.59 -10.20 -11.50
N THR A 357 1.48 -10.80 -11.07
CA THR A 357 0.55 -11.48 -11.95
C THR A 357 -0.47 -10.47 -12.48
N ARG A 358 -0.56 -10.32 -13.80
CA ARG A 358 -1.61 -9.56 -14.47
C ARG A 358 -2.97 -10.20 -14.18
N LEU A 359 -4.04 -9.39 -14.10
CA LEU A 359 -5.39 -9.92 -14.06
C LEU A 359 -5.63 -10.83 -15.30
N PRO A 360 -6.38 -11.92 -15.14
CA PRO A 360 -6.89 -12.67 -16.29
C PRO A 360 -7.64 -11.74 -17.23
N GLN A 361 -7.55 -11.99 -18.55
CA GLN A 361 -8.20 -11.15 -19.55
C GLN A 361 -9.67 -10.90 -19.22
N ARG A 362 -10.10 -9.62 -19.25
CA ARG A 362 -11.44 -9.17 -18.90
C ARG A 362 -12.29 -8.90 -20.15
N ARG A 363 -13.59 -9.13 -20.03
CA ARG A 363 -14.57 -8.69 -21.01
C ARG A 363 -15.10 -7.32 -20.60
N LEU A 364 -14.94 -6.33 -21.49
CA LEU A 364 -15.24 -4.92 -21.19
C LEU A 364 -16.39 -4.40 -22.08
N ASP A 365 -17.20 -5.31 -22.62
CA ASP A 365 -18.31 -5.06 -23.56
C ASP A 365 -19.62 -4.62 -22.87
N THR A 366 -19.64 -4.59 -21.53
CA THR A 366 -20.77 -4.09 -20.76
C THR A 366 -20.65 -2.60 -20.46
N SER A 367 -21.79 -1.96 -20.20
CA SER A 367 -21.82 -0.55 -19.81
C SER A 367 -21.05 -0.33 -18.52
N TRP A 368 -20.25 0.73 -18.49
CA TRP A 368 -19.59 1.20 -17.29
C TRP A 368 -20.54 2.05 -16.47
N VAL A 369 -20.49 1.88 -15.14
CA VAL A 369 -21.31 2.63 -14.20
C VAL A 369 -20.49 3.19 -13.05
N ILE A 370 -20.98 4.25 -12.46
CA ILE A 370 -20.40 4.91 -11.29
C ILE A 370 -21.38 4.76 -10.14
N GLY A 371 -20.90 4.33 -8.98
CA GLY A 371 -21.67 4.30 -7.74
C GLY A 371 -22.43 3.01 -7.47
N GLN A 372 -22.33 1.99 -8.34
CA GLN A 372 -22.91 0.66 -8.08
C GLN A 372 -22.13 -0.47 -8.78
N GLN A 373 -22.52 -1.71 -8.49
CA GLN A 373 -21.95 -2.92 -9.06
C GLN A 373 -22.40 -3.13 -10.52
N GLY A 374 -21.73 -2.46 -11.47
CA GLY A 374 -22.00 -2.64 -12.88
C GLY A 374 -23.47 -2.44 -13.24
N ASN A 375 -24.04 -3.36 -14.05
CA ASN A 375 -25.40 -3.31 -14.52
C ASN A 375 -26.42 -4.04 -13.61
N ILE A 376 -26.01 -4.41 -12.39
CA ILE A 376 -26.90 -5.03 -11.39
C ILE A 376 -27.02 -4.13 -10.16
N GLN A 377 -28.16 -4.27 -9.46
CA GLN A 377 -28.38 -3.55 -8.21
C GLN A 377 -27.52 -4.13 -7.09
N GLY A 378 -26.88 -3.26 -6.30
CA GLY A 378 -26.08 -3.62 -5.15
C GLY A 378 -24.71 -2.97 -5.15
N GLU A 379 -23.95 -3.21 -4.09
CA GLU A 379 -22.58 -2.68 -3.86
C GLU A 379 -22.50 -1.16 -4.11
N TYR A 380 -23.51 -0.43 -3.64
CA TYR A 380 -23.62 1.01 -3.85
C TYR A 380 -22.54 1.78 -3.11
N TRP A 381 -21.97 2.78 -3.80
CA TRP A 381 -21.05 3.74 -3.18
C TRP A 381 -21.81 4.67 -2.23
N HIS A 382 -21.24 4.93 -1.07
CA HIS A 382 -21.79 5.89 -0.11
C HIS A 382 -20.79 7.00 0.17
N GLY A 383 -21.03 8.18 -0.34
CA GLY A 383 -20.20 9.35 -0.10
C GLY A 383 -19.87 10.15 -1.36
N PRO A 384 -19.01 11.18 -1.22
CA PRO A 384 -18.59 12.02 -2.33
C PRO A 384 -17.59 11.33 -3.27
N ILE A 385 -17.73 11.66 -4.55
CA ILE A 385 -16.76 11.44 -5.61
C ILE A 385 -16.48 12.80 -6.27
N SER A 386 -15.27 13.30 -6.18
CA SER A 386 -14.90 14.61 -6.75
C SER A 386 -14.24 14.51 -8.12
N GLU A 387 -13.44 13.47 -8.34
CA GLU A 387 -12.74 13.28 -9.62
C GLU A 387 -12.55 11.78 -9.91
N ILE A 388 -12.79 11.38 -11.16
CA ILE A 388 -12.47 10.07 -11.73
C ILE A 388 -11.63 10.30 -12.97
N LEU A 389 -10.49 9.61 -13.06
CA LEU A 389 -9.57 9.70 -14.18
C LEU A 389 -9.15 8.30 -14.61
N VAL A 390 -9.23 7.98 -15.90
CA VAL A 390 -8.89 6.66 -16.44
C VAL A 390 -8.00 6.81 -17.66
N PHE A 391 -6.93 6.02 -17.70
CA PHE A 391 -6.06 5.83 -18.85
C PHE A 391 -6.22 4.39 -19.35
N ASP A 392 -6.20 4.19 -20.66
CA ASP A 392 -6.23 2.90 -21.35
C ASP A 392 -4.83 2.26 -21.46
N ARG A 393 -3.94 2.64 -20.59
CA ARG A 393 -2.57 2.16 -20.50
C ARG A 393 -2.05 2.16 -19.07
N GLN A 394 -1.01 1.39 -18.83
CA GLN A 394 -0.21 1.53 -17.62
C GLN A 394 0.61 2.83 -17.72
N LEU A 395 0.45 3.72 -16.74
CA LEU A 395 1.31 4.89 -16.61
C LEU A 395 2.71 4.48 -16.16
N THR A 396 3.72 5.22 -16.62
CA THR A 396 5.07 5.10 -16.08
C THR A 396 5.11 5.57 -14.62
N PRO A 397 6.08 5.13 -13.81
CA PRO A 397 6.19 5.60 -12.42
C PRO A 397 6.26 7.13 -12.28
N GLU A 398 6.90 7.81 -13.25
CA GLU A 398 6.99 9.27 -13.26
C GLU A 398 5.63 9.91 -13.55
N GLU A 399 4.93 9.46 -14.59
CA GLU A 399 3.58 9.95 -14.93
C GLU A 399 2.61 9.70 -13.77
N LEU A 400 2.69 8.51 -13.15
CA LEU A 400 1.88 8.15 -11.99
C LEU A 400 2.10 9.14 -10.84
N ARG A 401 3.36 9.43 -10.51
CA ARG A 401 3.72 10.38 -9.46
C ARG A 401 3.22 11.79 -9.74
N ILE A 402 3.30 12.25 -11.00
CA ILE A 402 2.80 13.56 -11.42
C ILE A 402 1.29 13.63 -11.26
N VAL A 403 0.54 12.64 -11.75
CA VAL A 403 -0.92 12.61 -11.66
C VAL A 403 -1.36 12.55 -10.20
N GLN A 404 -0.81 11.63 -9.41
CA GLN A 404 -1.13 11.50 -7.98
C GLN A 404 -0.81 12.79 -7.22
N GLY A 405 0.39 13.36 -7.41
CA GLY A 405 0.80 14.60 -6.77
C GLY A 405 -0.13 15.77 -7.10
N THR A 406 -0.54 15.89 -8.36
CA THR A 406 -1.48 16.93 -8.80
C THR A 406 -2.86 16.77 -8.16
N LEU A 407 -3.39 15.54 -8.08
CA LEU A 407 -4.68 15.27 -7.45
C LEU A 407 -4.63 15.51 -5.94
N ILE A 408 -3.57 15.06 -5.26
CA ILE A 408 -3.37 15.29 -3.82
C ILE A 408 -3.32 16.80 -3.53
N GLN A 409 -2.56 17.56 -4.31
CA GLN A 409 -2.47 19.02 -4.14
C GLN A 409 -3.81 19.71 -4.44
N ARG A 410 -4.50 19.32 -5.53
CA ARG A 410 -5.80 19.92 -5.95
C ARG A 410 -6.87 19.78 -4.86
N TYR A 411 -6.93 18.60 -4.23
CA TYR A 411 -7.94 18.29 -3.21
C TYR A 411 -7.43 18.41 -1.78
N GLU A 412 -6.20 18.91 -1.58
CA GLU A 412 -5.59 19.10 -0.25
C GLU A 412 -5.69 17.82 0.61
N LEU A 413 -5.42 16.67 -0.03
CA LEU A 413 -5.54 15.38 0.65
C LEU A 413 -4.41 15.21 1.65
N LYS A 414 -4.75 14.79 2.86
CA LYS A 414 -3.74 14.44 3.86
C LYS A 414 -2.95 13.23 3.38
N ALA A 415 -1.63 13.25 3.58
CA ALA A 415 -0.87 12.02 3.51
C ALA A 415 -1.45 11.05 4.56
N PRO A 416 -1.63 9.74 4.24
CA PRO A 416 -2.02 8.81 5.27
C PRO A 416 -1.01 8.92 6.41
N GLU A 417 -1.49 9.01 7.64
CA GLU A 417 -0.64 8.89 8.83
C GLU A 417 -0.10 7.46 8.87
N SER A 418 0.85 7.16 8.02
CA SER A 418 1.54 5.89 8.00
C SER A 418 2.92 6.10 8.58
N GLU A 419 3.23 5.32 9.57
CA GLU A 419 4.55 5.15 10.14
C GLU A 419 5.59 4.52 9.18
N SER A 420 5.30 4.45 7.90
CA SER A 420 6.30 4.27 6.84
C SER A 420 6.02 5.31 5.78
N GLN A 421 6.50 6.53 6.01
CA GLN A 421 6.92 7.36 4.90
C GLN A 421 7.74 6.45 3.96
N ASP A 422 7.38 6.37 2.68
CA ASP A 422 8.39 6.43 1.63
C ASP A 422 9.04 7.82 1.78
N ILE A 423 9.79 7.99 2.85
CA ILE A 423 10.83 8.98 2.95
C ILE A 423 11.73 8.59 1.80
N GLN A 424 11.82 9.42 0.76
CA GLN A 424 12.94 9.34 -0.17
C GLN A 424 14.19 9.41 0.70
N ARG A 425 14.65 8.23 1.11
CA ARG A 425 15.83 8.13 1.97
C ARG A 425 16.97 8.65 1.16
N THR A 426 17.72 9.53 1.75
CA THR A 426 18.94 10.03 1.13
C THR A 426 19.91 8.87 0.86
N PRO A 427 20.77 8.96 -0.15
CA PRO A 427 21.82 7.96 -0.36
C PRO A 427 22.65 7.66 0.90
N GLU A 428 22.80 8.63 1.79
CA GLU A 428 23.46 8.49 3.08
C GLU A 428 22.66 7.61 4.05
N GLU A 429 21.37 7.82 4.15
CA GLU A 429 20.47 6.98 4.98
C GLU A 429 20.44 5.54 4.48
N LEU A 430 20.38 5.32 3.16
CA LEU A 430 20.41 3.99 2.56
C LEU A 430 21.75 3.28 2.79
N ALA A 431 22.85 4.00 2.69
CA ALA A 431 24.16 3.46 2.98
C ALA A 431 24.30 3.06 4.46
N LEU A 432 23.78 3.87 5.37
CA LEU A 432 23.75 3.57 6.80
C LEU A 432 22.80 2.42 7.14
N ALA A 433 21.64 2.35 6.50
CA ALA A 433 20.70 1.24 6.65
C ALA A 433 21.33 -0.09 6.21
N SER A 434 22.09 -0.08 5.12
CA SER A 434 22.87 -1.25 4.70
C SER A 434 23.87 -1.70 5.76
N LEU A 435 24.53 -0.77 6.46
CA LEU A 435 25.42 -1.10 7.58
C LEU A 435 24.64 -1.66 8.78
N CYS A 436 23.51 -1.07 9.13
CA CYS A 436 22.62 -1.60 10.18
C CYS A 436 22.20 -3.03 9.89
N LEU A 437 21.82 -3.32 8.64
CA LEU A 437 21.44 -4.65 8.19
C LEU A 437 22.59 -5.66 8.34
N VAL A 438 23.82 -5.28 7.98
CA VAL A 438 25.01 -6.12 8.17
C VAL A 438 25.26 -6.44 9.64
N LEU A 439 25.12 -5.46 10.52
CA LEU A 439 25.31 -5.66 11.97
C LEU A 439 24.21 -6.52 12.58
N MET A 440 22.95 -6.33 12.21
CA MET A 440 21.83 -7.18 12.66
C MET A 440 21.93 -8.63 12.14
N ASN A 441 22.76 -8.87 11.11
CA ASN A 441 23.08 -10.20 10.58
C ASN A 441 24.41 -10.76 11.13
N SER A 442 25.11 -10.03 11.98
CA SER A 442 26.41 -10.47 12.53
C SER A 442 26.20 -11.56 13.60
N ASN A 443 27.20 -12.43 13.73
CA ASN A 443 27.19 -13.43 14.79
C ASN A 443 27.17 -12.81 16.19
N GLU A 444 27.71 -11.61 16.37
CA GLU A 444 27.70 -10.90 17.65
C GLU A 444 26.29 -10.45 18.05
N PHE A 445 25.44 -10.10 17.08
CA PHE A 445 24.04 -9.79 17.33
C PHE A 445 23.17 -11.04 17.53
N LEU A 446 23.47 -12.11 16.80
CA LEU A 446 22.63 -13.33 16.77
C LEU A 446 22.92 -14.29 17.93
N TYR A 447 24.07 -14.21 18.57
CA TYR A 447 24.49 -15.14 19.60
C TYR A 447 24.85 -14.41 20.89
N VAL A 448 24.48 -15.01 22.02
CA VAL A 448 24.89 -14.60 23.37
C VAL A 448 25.94 -15.58 23.90
N ASP A 449 26.94 -15.07 24.62
CA ASP A 449 27.99 -15.88 25.28
C ASP A 449 27.53 -16.48 26.60
#